data_66c15b0efae53b2b32206177c4dc20b5
#
_entry.id   66c15b0efae53b2b32206177c4dc20b5
#
_cell.length_a   1.000
_cell.length_b   1.000
_cell.length_c   1.000
_cell.angle_alpha   90.00
_cell.angle_beta   90.00
_cell.angle_gamma   90.00
#
_symmetry.space_group_name_H-M   'P 1'
#
loop_
_entity.id
_entity.type
_entity.pdbx_description
1 polymer ?
#
loop_
_entity_poly.entity_id
_entity_poly.type
_entity_poly.pdbx_seq_one_letter_code
_entity_poly.pdbx_strand_id
1 'polypeptide(L)'
;MLISFKTSMKTRITESLFSKFPTKGYVTTVWLAAATTLTGCGDLFEPTISEICESHSEICLDLSLDARCRGERAEIIRLRYYNQDSKDDAYKYPLLLNFEEYLTCVEEVQHIEHIKRKGKEATRLKGVITAQREIKRLSRETKDSLDPYLSFYHWTRYNDKEAFHRFERYAASNRVSDPKLLVALASVQIKTDQKRTIETLYRALSLYTDSDDIDVSIFYSLASIGMDMDNYRLAYVWYGVAEAFDERLNDTQRVQLGQRYALPVGILDNIVDEIVSNLNSATFNADSLKLDKL
;
A
#
# COMPACT_ATOMS: atom_id res chain seq x y z
N MET A 1 -11.68 7.29 14.52
CA MET A 1 -10.22 7.13 14.64
C MET A 1 -9.72 6.81 13.22
N LEU A 2 -9.20 7.80 12.53
CA LEU A 2 -8.76 7.65 11.14
C LEU A 2 -7.35 7.06 11.17
N ILE A 3 -7.21 5.85 10.66
CA ILE A 3 -5.90 5.18 10.52
C ILE A 3 -5.20 5.82 9.32
N SER A 4 -4.11 6.54 9.58
CA SER A 4 -3.25 7.15 8.56
C SER A 4 -2.36 6.07 7.98
N PHE A 5 -2.62 5.64 6.74
CA PHE A 5 -1.75 4.72 6.00
C PHE A 5 -0.50 5.46 5.50
N LYS A 6 0.62 5.28 6.18
CA LYS A 6 1.94 5.66 5.67
C LYS A 6 2.57 4.43 5.01
N THR A 7 2.52 4.37 3.71
CA THR A 7 3.32 3.41 2.93
C THR A 7 4.70 4.02 2.66
N SER A 8 5.73 3.48 3.31
CA SER A 8 7.13 3.77 2.98
C SER A 8 7.64 2.69 2.02
N MET A 9 7.68 2.99 0.73
CA MET A 9 8.39 2.18 -0.25
C MET A 9 9.88 2.49 -0.16
N LYS A 10 10.66 1.59 0.46
CA LYS A 10 12.12 1.56 0.37
C LYS A 10 12.54 0.37 -0.49
N THR A 11 12.83 0.62 -1.75
CA THR A 11 13.56 -0.32 -2.61
C THR A 11 15.01 -0.43 -2.13
N ARG A 12 15.39 -1.59 -1.59
CA ARG A 12 16.80 -1.99 -1.42
C ARG A 12 17.22 -2.80 -2.63
N ILE A 13 18.13 -2.25 -3.40
CA ILE A 13 18.91 -2.98 -4.41
C ILE A 13 19.96 -3.78 -3.63
N THR A 14 19.88 -5.09 -3.68
CA THR A 14 20.91 -6.00 -3.15
C THR A 14 21.97 -6.23 -4.21
N GLU A 15 23.18 -5.69 -3.96
CA GLU A 15 24.41 -6.19 -4.56
C GLU A 15 24.80 -7.48 -3.85
N SER A 16 24.91 -8.58 -4.58
CA SER A 16 25.93 -9.60 -4.31
C SER A 16 25.90 -10.66 -5.41
N LEU A 17 27.03 -10.81 -6.08
CA LEU A 17 27.66 -12.11 -6.37
C LEU A 17 28.84 -11.93 -7.34
N PHE A 18 29.99 -11.59 -6.76
CA PHE A 18 31.26 -11.93 -7.38
C PHE A 18 31.84 -13.13 -6.62
N SER A 19 31.87 -14.31 -7.24
CA SER A 19 32.71 -15.41 -6.81
C SER A 19 33.56 -15.91 -7.96
N LYS A 20 34.85 -15.64 -7.82
CA LYS A 20 36.06 -16.35 -8.19
C LYS A 20 35.99 -17.46 -9.28
N PHE A 21 36.67 -17.23 -10.37
CA PHE A 21 37.23 -18.29 -11.23
C PHE A 21 38.78 -18.25 -11.25
N PRO A 22 39.45 -19.40 -11.21
CA PRO A 22 40.90 -19.47 -11.22
C PRO A 22 41.49 -19.49 -12.66
N THR A 23 42.65 -18.85 -12.78
CA THR A 23 43.47 -18.77 -13.98
C THR A 23 44.14 -20.12 -14.33
N LYS A 24 44.12 -20.53 -15.60
CA LYS A 24 45.28 -21.14 -16.33
C LYS A 24 45.01 -21.20 -17.83
N GLY A 25 45.76 -20.45 -18.55
CA GLY A 25 46.52 -20.56 -19.77
C GLY A 25 45.93 -21.29 -20.99
N TYR A 26 45.84 -20.57 -22.11
CA TYR A 26 46.53 -20.85 -23.37
C TYR A 26 46.24 -19.72 -24.36
N VAL A 27 47.31 -19.25 -25.00
CA VAL A 27 47.34 -18.22 -26.04
C VAL A 27 46.90 -18.86 -27.35
N THR A 28 45.89 -18.30 -28.00
CA THR A 28 45.75 -18.34 -29.47
C THR A 28 44.94 -17.10 -29.91
N THR A 29 45.62 -16.25 -30.64
CA THR A 29 45.15 -15.08 -31.35
C THR A 29 44.18 -15.49 -32.46
N VAL A 30 42.89 -15.07 -32.32
CA VAL A 30 41.99 -14.96 -33.48
C VAL A 30 41.31 -13.60 -33.40
N TRP A 31 41.69 -12.72 -34.30
CA TRP A 31 41.00 -11.47 -34.57
C TRP A 31 39.67 -11.79 -35.24
N LEU A 32 38.57 -11.74 -34.51
CA LEU A 32 37.24 -11.65 -35.08
C LEU A 32 36.66 -10.29 -34.65
N ALA A 33 36.52 -9.41 -35.62
CA ALA A 33 35.80 -8.16 -35.47
C ALA A 33 34.32 -8.47 -35.17
N ALA A 34 33.95 -8.49 -33.91
CA ALA A 34 32.56 -8.50 -33.48
C ALA A 34 32.07 -7.05 -33.51
N ALA A 35 31.37 -6.69 -34.57
CA ALA A 35 30.53 -5.51 -34.59
C ALA A 35 29.39 -5.75 -33.57
N THR A 36 29.61 -5.33 -32.34
CA THR A 36 28.53 -5.22 -31.34
C THR A 36 27.61 -4.11 -31.79
N THR A 37 26.50 -4.49 -32.43
CA THR A 37 25.32 -3.64 -32.55
C THR A 37 24.88 -3.31 -31.16
N LEU A 38 25.19 -2.09 -30.71
CA LEU A 38 24.53 -1.44 -29.58
C LEU A 38 23.06 -1.24 -29.97
N THR A 39 22.27 -2.33 -29.89
CA THR A 39 20.82 -2.18 -29.78
C THR A 39 20.59 -1.49 -28.43
N GLY A 40 20.37 -0.19 -28.51
CA GLY A 40 20.12 0.63 -27.36
C GLY A 40 19.01 0.03 -26.50
N CYS A 41 19.30 -0.21 -25.24
CA CYS A 41 18.31 -0.31 -24.20
C CYS A 41 17.56 1.04 -24.13
N GLY A 42 16.49 1.16 -24.91
CA GLY A 42 15.67 2.36 -24.98
C GLY A 42 14.66 2.44 -23.86
N ASP A 43 14.91 2.00 -22.63
CA ASP A 43 14.00 2.22 -21.50
C ASP A 43 14.71 2.20 -20.13
N LEU A 44 15.99 2.51 -20.07
CA LEU A 44 16.74 2.48 -18.81
C LEU A 44 16.65 3.75 -17.97
N PHE A 45 15.97 4.80 -18.43
CA PHE A 45 15.85 6.05 -17.69
C PHE A 45 14.42 6.57 -17.75
N GLU A 46 13.68 6.37 -16.67
CA GLU A 46 12.47 7.16 -16.46
C GLU A 46 12.84 8.66 -16.49
N PRO A 47 12.09 9.49 -17.23
CA PRO A 47 12.40 10.90 -17.30
C PRO A 47 12.35 11.54 -15.91
N THR A 48 13.30 12.38 -15.62
CA THR A 48 13.32 13.16 -14.39
C THR A 48 12.17 14.15 -14.36
N ILE A 49 11.76 14.58 -13.17
CA ILE A 49 10.73 15.63 -13.03
C ILE A 49 11.09 16.91 -13.77
N SER A 50 12.39 17.24 -13.88
CA SER A 50 12.86 18.40 -14.64
C SER A 50 12.60 18.25 -16.13
N GLU A 51 12.97 17.12 -16.71
CA GLU A 51 12.74 16.79 -18.11
C GLU A 51 11.25 16.74 -18.48
N ILE A 52 10.43 16.16 -17.58
CA ILE A 52 8.97 16.18 -17.76
C ILE A 52 8.46 17.63 -17.78
N CYS A 53 8.88 18.46 -16.84
CA CYS A 53 8.39 19.83 -16.76
C CYS A 53 8.96 20.76 -17.85
N GLU A 54 10.09 20.42 -18.46
CA GLU A 54 10.63 21.14 -19.62
C GLU A 54 9.85 20.83 -20.90
N SER A 55 9.47 19.55 -21.07
CA SER A 55 8.70 19.10 -22.25
C SER A 55 7.19 19.31 -22.12
N HIS A 56 6.65 19.24 -20.89
CA HIS A 56 5.22 19.33 -20.59
C HIS A 56 4.96 20.29 -19.42
N SER A 57 5.26 21.57 -19.64
CA SER A 57 5.18 22.59 -18.58
C SER A 57 3.78 22.77 -18.00
N GLU A 58 2.73 22.49 -18.78
CA GLU A 58 1.33 22.61 -18.39
C GLU A 58 0.94 21.69 -17.21
N ILE A 59 1.59 20.53 -17.08
CA ILE A 59 1.30 19.60 -15.96
C ILE A 59 2.07 19.93 -14.69
N CYS A 60 2.97 20.89 -14.73
CA CYS A 60 3.86 21.27 -13.64
C CYS A 60 3.59 22.68 -13.07
N LEU A 61 3.21 23.63 -13.94
CA LEU A 61 3.20 25.05 -13.60
C LEU A 61 2.18 25.44 -12.53
N ASP A 62 1.13 24.68 -12.35
CA ASP A 62 0.07 24.93 -11.36
C ASP A 62 0.44 24.47 -9.94
N LEU A 63 1.52 23.70 -9.80
CA LEU A 63 2.00 23.18 -8.52
C LEU A 63 3.07 24.07 -7.89
N SER A 64 3.10 24.12 -6.55
CA SER A 64 4.11 24.87 -5.80
C SER A 64 5.51 24.27 -5.96
N LEU A 65 6.52 25.14 -6.06
CA LEU A 65 7.94 24.73 -6.10
C LEU A 65 8.56 24.64 -4.70
N ASP A 66 7.75 24.55 -3.63
CA ASP A 66 8.32 24.42 -2.28
C ASP A 66 9.02 23.07 -2.12
N ALA A 67 10.25 23.14 -1.57
CA ALA A 67 11.10 21.95 -1.43
C ALA A 67 10.54 20.93 -0.42
N ARG A 68 9.70 21.36 0.53
CA ARG A 68 9.10 20.45 1.52
C ARG A 68 8.08 19.51 0.89
N CYS A 69 7.28 20.01 -0.05
CA CYS A 69 6.23 19.23 -0.74
C CYS A 69 6.71 18.70 -2.11
N ARG A 70 8.02 18.51 -2.28
CA ARG A 70 8.57 18.07 -3.57
C ARG A 70 8.24 16.60 -3.90
N GLY A 71 8.05 15.76 -2.88
CA GLY A 71 7.70 14.35 -3.04
C GLY A 71 6.31 14.20 -3.64
N GLU A 72 5.33 14.75 -2.97
CA GLU A 72 3.92 14.73 -3.37
C GLU A 72 3.73 15.41 -4.74
N ARG A 73 4.44 16.53 -4.95
CA ARG A 73 4.48 17.21 -6.25
C ARG A 73 5.02 16.30 -7.36
N ALA A 74 6.10 15.56 -7.09
CA ALA A 74 6.71 14.67 -8.08
C ALA A 74 5.77 13.53 -8.47
N GLU A 75 5.07 12.92 -7.52
CA GLU A 75 4.11 11.86 -7.78
C GLU A 75 2.92 12.35 -8.61
N ILE A 76 2.38 13.54 -8.31
CA ILE A 76 1.33 14.16 -9.13
C ILE A 76 1.80 14.36 -10.57
N ILE A 77 3.03 14.88 -10.76
CA ILE A 77 3.59 15.12 -12.10
C ILE A 77 3.74 13.80 -12.86
N ARG A 78 4.30 12.75 -12.23
CA ARG A 78 4.42 11.41 -12.85
C ARG A 78 3.06 10.84 -13.24
N LEU A 79 2.11 10.85 -12.33
CA LEU A 79 0.76 10.35 -12.60
C LEU A 79 0.08 11.10 -13.76
N ARG A 80 0.23 12.42 -13.81
CA ARG A 80 -0.26 13.23 -14.94
C ARG A 80 0.46 12.88 -16.23
N TYR A 81 1.80 12.77 -16.19
CA TYR A 81 2.63 12.51 -17.37
C TYR A 81 2.33 11.15 -18.01
N TYR A 82 2.34 10.09 -17.23
CA TYR A 82 2.12 8.74 -17.75
C TYR A 82 0.68 8.44 -18.15
N ASN A 83 -0.28 9.27 -17.77
CA ASN A 83 -1.70 9.03 -18.00
C ASN A 83 -2.38 10.11 -18.85
N GLN A 84 -1.63 10.91 -19.60
CA GLN A 84 -2.18 12.00 -20.44
C GLN A 84 -3.22 11.47 -21.43
N ASP A 85 -2.97 10.32 -22.03
CA ASP A 85 -3.82 9.69 -23.05
C ASP A 85 -4.65 8.51 -22.51
N SER A 86 -4.64 8.30 -21.18
CA SER A 86 -5.35 7.18 -20.58
C SER A 86 -6.86 7.36 -20.67
N LYS A 87 -7.54 6.32 -21.17
CA LYS A 87 -9.00 6.20 -21.15
C LYS A 87 -9.52 5.49 -19.90
N ASP A 88 -8.61 4.90 -19.10
CA ASP A 88 -8.95 4.22 -17.87
C ASP A 88 -9.01 5.22 -16.72
N ASP A 89 -10.00 5.09 -15.86
CA ASP A 89 -10.16 5.94 -14.68
C ASP A 89 -9.26 5.51 -13.49
N ALA A 90 -8.66 4.31 -13.53
CA ALA A 90 -7.93 3.73 -12.40
C ALA A 90 -6.81 4.65 -11.87
N TYR A 91 -6.09 5.35 -12.76
CA TYR A 91 -5.03 6.29 -12.34
C TYR A 91 -5.55 7.50 -11.55
N LYS A 92 -6.84 7.81 -11.65
CA LYS A 92 -7.44 8.95 -10.93
C LYS A 92 -7.52 8.70 -9.43
N TYR A 93 -7.56 7.42 -8.99
CA TYR A 93 -7.53 7.09 -7.57
C TYR A 93 -6.20 7.51 -6.89
N PRO A 94 -5.01 7.02 -7.32
CA PRO A 94 -3.76 7.48 -6.75
C PRO A 94 -3.55 8.98 -6.98
N LEU A 95 -4.03 9.57 -8.06
CA LEU A 95 -3.94 11.01 -8.29
C LEU A 95 -4.76 11.81 -7.26
N LEU A 96 -5.96 11.36 -6.90
CA LEU A 96 -6.77 11.95 -5.82
C LEU A 96 -6.06 11.89 -4.49
N LEU A 97 -5.50 10.73 -4.10
CA LEU A 97 -4.77 10.56 -2.85
C LEU A 97 -3.53 11.47 -2.79
N ASN A 98 -2.76 11.53 -3.88
CA ASN A 98 -1.59 12.41 -3.94
C ASN A 98 -1.96 13.90 -3.89
N PHE A 99 -3.10 14.31 -4.43
CA PHE A 99 -3.59 15.68 -4.25
C PHE A 99 -4.05 15.97 -2.82
N GLU A 100 -4.64 15.01 -2.10
CA GLU A 100 -4.98 15.16 -0.68
C GLU A 100 -3.71 15.31 0.18
N GLU A 101 -2.69 14.48 -0.05
CA GLU A 101 -1.40 14.56 0.64
C GLU A 101 -0.67 15.88 0.32
N TYR A 102 -0.66 16.25 -0.97
CA TYR A 102 -0.08 17.51 -1.40
C TYR A 102 -0.79 18.72 -0.80
N LEU A 103 -2.12 18.72 -0.74
CA LEU A 103 -2.90 19.77 -0.09
C LEU A 103 -2.50 19.92 1.37
N THR A 104 -2.44 18.82 2.12
CA THR A 104 -1.99 18.82 3.51
C THR A 104 -0.60 19.43 3.67
N CYS A 105 0.35 19.02 2.82
CA CYS A 105 1.71 19.54 2.85
C CYS A 105 1.76 21.05 2.55
N VAL A 106 1.08 21.52 1.49
CA VAL A 106 1.16 22.93 1.11
C VAL A 106 0.39 23.84 2.08
N GLU A 107 -0.66 23.37 2.73
CA GLU A 107 -1.38 24.07 3.80
C GLU A 107 -0.50 24.25 5.04
N GLU A 108 0.28 23.25 5.45
CA GLU A 108 1.22 23.36 6.58
C GLU A 108 2.30 24.42 6.34
N VAL A 109 2.75 24.57 5.09
CA VAL A 109 3.84 25.47 4.75
C VAL A 109 3.39 26.85 4.25
N GLN A 110 2.11 27.04 3.93
CA GLN A 110 1.61 28.28 3.29
C GLN A 110 1.87 29.53 4.14
N HIS A 111 1.82 29.40 5.46
CA HIS A 111 1.98 30.52 6.39
C HIS A 111 3.44 30.80 6.81
N ILE A 112 4.41 30.01 6.31
CA ILE A 112 5.81 30.22 6.66
C ILE A 112 6.37 31.38 5.85
N GLU A 113 6.63 32.48 6.50
CA GLU A 113 7.26 33.66 5.89
C GLU A 113 8.72 33.41 5.55
N HIS A 114 9.15 33.83 4.34
CA HIS A 114 10.53 33.76 3.91
C HIS A 114 11.13 35.18 3.76
N ILE A 115 12.02 35.55 4.68
CA ILE A 115 12.68 36.87 4.67
C ILE A 115 13.41 37.17 3.35
N LYS A 116 14.05 36.14 2.74
CA LYS A 116 14.88 36.29 1.53
C LYS A 116 14.18 35.97 0.22
N ARG A 117 12.97 35.37 0.22
CA ARG A 117 12.29 34.86 -0.98
C ARG A 117 10.80 35.20 -0.93
N LYS A 118 10.45 36.45 -1.08
CA LYS A 118 9.06 36.97 -0.98
C LYS A 118 8.04 36.38 -1.96
N GLY A 119 8.45 35.69 -3.04
CA GLY A 119 7.54 35.07 -4.00
C GLY A 119 7.04 33.68 -3.64
N LYS A 120 7.56 33.05 -2.58
CA LYS A 120 7.19 31.67 -2.21
C LYS A 120 5.76 31.52 -1.69
N GLU A 121 5.27 32.53 -0.97
CA GLU A 121 3.90 32.51 -0.43
C GLU A 121 2.85 32.43 -1.54
N ALA A 122 3.02 33.23 -2.60
CA ALA A 122 2.10 33.20 -3.74
C ALA A 122 2.10 31.85 -4.46
N THR A 123 3.26 31.19 -4.57
CA THR A 123 3.35 29.84 -5.18
C THR A 123 2.72 28.77 -4.31
N ARG A 124 2.81 28.87 -2.98
CA ARG A 124 2.16 27.96 -2.04
C ARG A 124 0.64 28.10 -2.07
N LEU A 125 0.14 29.36 -2.01
CA LEU A 125 -1.29 29.63 -2.15
C LEU A 125 -1.83 29.09 -3.48
N LYS A 126 -1.09 29.26 -4.58
CA LYS A 126 -1.42 28.66 -5.87
C LYS A 126 -1.52 27.14 -5.76
N GLY A 127 -0.56 26.48 -5.06
CA GLY A 127 -0.58 25.05 -4.81
C GLY A 127 -1.83 24.59 -4.05
N VAL A 128 -2.22 25.29 -2.99
CA VAL A 128 -3.45 25.03 -2.23
C VAL A 128 -4.68 25.12 -3.14
N ILE A 129 -4.84 26.22 -3.87
CA ILE A 129 -5.99 26.43 -4.78
C ILE A 129 -6.04 25.34 -5.86
N THR A 130 -4.88 24.98 -6.41
CA THR A 130 -4.79 23.92 -7.42
C THR A 130 -5.21 22.58 -6.84
N ALA A 131 -4.68 22.18 -5.68
CA ALA A 131 -5.03 20.91 -5.06
C ALA A 131 -6.54 20.81 -4.76
N GLN A 132 -7.13 21.82 -4.15
CA GLN A 132 -8.56 21.86 -3.86
C GLN A 132 -9.41 21.80 -5.12
N ARG A 133 -9.01 22.53 -6.18
CA ARG A 133 -9.71 22.49 -7.47
C ARG A 133 -9.64 21.11 -8.13
N GLU A 134 -8.46 20.49 -8.14
CA GLU A 134 -8.25 19.18 -8.77
C GLU A 134 -8.95 18.06 -8.02
N ILE A 135 -8.88 18.03 -6.68
CA ILE A 135 -9.66 17.09 -5.86
C ILE A 135 -11.15 17.20 -6.20
N LYS A 136 -11.68 18.43 -6.24
CA LYS A 136 -13.09 18.64 -6.55
C LYS A 136 -13.45 18.25 -8.00
N ARG A 137 -12.56 18.48 -8.97
CA ARG A 137 -12.75 18.10 -10.37
C ARG A 137 -12.75 16.59 -10.53
N LEU A 138 -11.68 15.94 -10.04
CA LEU A 138 -11.51 14.48 -10.11
C LEU A 138 -12.64 13.76 -9.40
N SER A 139 -13.02 14.20 -8.19
CA SER A 139 -14.14 13.60 -7.45
C SER A 139 -15.47 13.67 -8.22
N ARG A 140 -15.73 14.76 -8.94
CA ARG A 140 -16.94 14.85 -9.77
C ARG A 140 -16.88 13.93 -10.99
N GLU A 141 -15.72 13.87 -11.63
CA GLU A 141 -15.52 13.03 -12.83
C GLU A 141 -15.61 11.53 -12.51
N THR A 142 -15.17 11.13 -11.33
CA THR A 142 -15.08 9.72 -10.94
C THR A 142 -16.24 9.22 -10.09
N LYS A 143 -17.25 10.07 -9.83
CA LYS A 143 -18.37 9.74 -8.93
C LYS A 143 -19.07 8.43 -9.31
N ASP A 144 -19.27 8.19 -10.58
CA ASP A 144 -19.98 7.02 -11.11
C ASP A 144 -19.04 5.95 -11.69
N SER A 145 -17.74 6.07 -11.43
CA SER A 145 -16.74 5.11 -11.89
C SER A 145 -17.02 3.71 -11.32
N LEU A 146 -16.78 2.68 -12.16
CA LEU A 146 -16.88 1.27 -11.78
C LEU A 146 -15.57 0.74 -11.18
N ASP A 147 -14.51 1.55 -11.17
CA ASP A 147 -13.26 1.19 -10.52
C ASP A 147 -13.49 0.99 -9.01
N PRO A 148 -13.02 -0.12 -8.42
CA PRO A 148 -13.28 -0.44 -7.02
C PRO A 148 -12.60 0.52 -6.05
N TYR A 149 -11.41 1.03 -6.38
CA TYR A 149 -10.70 1.99 -5.53
C TYR A 149 -11.39 3.36 -5.55
N LEU A 150 -11.85 3.81 -6.70
CA LEU A 150 -12.64 5.04 -6.81
C LEU A 150 -13.98 4.88 -6.11
N SER A 151 -14.63 3.72 -6.22
CA SER A 151 -15.86 3.43 -5.47
C SER A 151 -15.61 3.46 -3.95
N PHE A 152 -14.50 2.86 -3.48
CA PHE A 152 -14.08 2.93 -2.08
C PHE A 152 -13.78 4.37 -1.63
N TYR A 153 -13.09 5.17 -2.47
CA TYR A 153 -12.79 6.57 -2.22
C TYR A 153 -14.08 7.39 -2.01
N HIS A 154 -15.02 7.30 -2.94
CA HIS A 154 -16.28 8.04 -2.84
C HIS A 154 -17.12 7.65 -1.64
N TRP A 155 -17.15 6.37 -1.31
CA TRP A 155 -17.82 5.92 -0.11
C TRP A 155 -17.17 6.46 1.15
N THR A 156 -15.85 6.36 1.29
CA THR A 156 -15.13 6.75 2.52
C THR A 156 -15.03 8.26 2.71
N ARG A 157 -14.95 9.04 1.63
CA ARG A 157 -14.82 10.50 1.68
C ARG A 157 -16.15 11.24 1.70
N TYR A 158 -17.13 10.72 0.98
CA TYR A 158 -18.42 11.40 0.75
C TYR A 158 -19.63 10.64 1.30
N ASN A 159 -19.42 9.49 1.95
CA ASN A 159 -20.49 8.60 2.44
C ASN A 159 -21.50 8.22 1.32
N ASP A 160 -21.00 8.06 0.09
CA ASP A 160 -21.79 7.69 -1.07
C ASP A 160 -22.19 6.21 -0.99
N LYS A 161 -23.47 5.94 -0.76
CA LYS A 161 -24.00 4.58 -0.60
C LYS A 161 -23.95 3.77 -1.90
N GLU A 162 -24.17 4.41 -3.04
CA GLU A 162 -24.09 3.73 -4.33
C GLU A 162 -22.65 3.31 -4.63
N ALA A 163 -21.69 4.17 -4.32
CA ALA A 163 -20.28 3.83 -4.40
C ALA A 163 -19.91 2.67 -3.46
N PHE A 164 -20.45 2.65 -2.24
CA PHE A 164 -20.28 1.52 -1.32
C PHE A 164 -20.82 0.21 -1.91
N HIS A 165 -22.03 0.21 -2.48
CA HIS A 165 -22.60 -0.97 -3.11
C HIS A 165 -21.81 -1.45 -4.32
N ARG A 166 -21.23 -0.55 -5.11
CA ARG A 166 -20.31 -0.93 -6.20
C ARG A 166 -19.06 -1.61 -5.67
N PHE A 167 -18.43 -1.00 -4.65
CA PHE A 167 -17.25 -1.53 -3.98
C PHE A 167 -17.52 -2.90 -3.34
N GLU A 168 -18.59 -3.04 -2.55
CA GLU A 168 -18.96 -4.27 -1.87
C GLU A 168 -19.18 -5.42 -2.86
N ARG A 169 -19.91 -5.19 -3.96
CA ARG A 169 -20.11 -6.21 -5.01
C ARG A 169 -18.81 -6.67 -5.65
N TYR A 170 -17.88 -5.74 -5.89
CA TYR A 170 -16.57 -6.10 -6.41
C TYR A 170 -15.77 -6.90 -5.39
N ALA A 171 -15.68 -6.42 -4.15
CA ALA A 171 -14.92 -7.05 -3.10
C ALA A 171 -15.45 -8.44 -2.71
N ALA A 172 -16.78 -8.66 -2.83
CA ALA A 172 -17.40 -9.99 -2.65
C ALA A 172 -17.12 -10.95 -3.81
N SER A 173 -16.63 -10.47 -4.96
CA SER A 173 -16.31 -11.32 -6.10
C SER A 173 -14.99 -12.05 -5.90
N ASN A 174 -14.84 -13.24 -6.51
CA ASN A 174 -13.57 -13.98 -6.50
C ASN A 174 -12.49 -13.37 -7.41
N ARG A 175 -12.74 -12.21 -8.01
CA ARG A 175 -11.83 -11.51 -8.93
C ARG A 175 -10.90 -10.51 -8.23
N VAL A 176 -11.08 -10.30 -6.92
CA VAL A 176 -10.20 -9.40 -6.16
C VAL A 176 -8.83 -10.06 -6.03
N SER A 177 -7.81 -9.38 -6.54
CA SER A 177 -6.42 -9.78 -6.45
C SER A 177 -5.60 -8.89 -5.50
N ASP A 178 -6.15 -7.75 -5.09
CA ASP A 178 -5.49 -6.84 -4.15
C ASP A 178 -6.02 -7.05 -2.72
N PRO A 179 -5.17 -7.53 -1.79
CA PRO A 179 -5.56 -7.73 -0.41
C PRO A 179 -6.03 -6.45 0.28
N LYS A 180 -5.53 -5.27 -0.12
CA LYS A 180 -5.90 -3.98 0.47
C LYS A 180 -7.39 -3.67 0.34
N LEU A 181 -8.02 -4.08 -0.78
CA LEU A 181 -9.46 -3.91 -0.96
C LEU A 181 -10.28 -4.79 0.00
N LEU A 182 -9.77 -6.00 0.31
CA LEU A 182 -10.42 -6.87 1.27
C LEU A 182 -10.24 -6.37 2.70
N VAL A 183 -9.07 -5.86 3.06
CA VAL A 183 -8.84 -5.20 4.35
C VAL A 183 -9.77 -4.00 4.53
N ALA A 184 -9.93 -3.20 3.48
CA ALA A 184 -10.87 -2.08 3.49
C ALA A 184 -12.33 -2.54 3.67
N LEU A 185 -12.76 -3.63 3.02
CA LEU A 185 -14.09 -4.22 3.24
C LEU A 185 -14.25 -4.72 4.67
N ALA A 186 -13.26 -5.44 5.20
CA ALA A 186 -13.27 -5.96 6.55
C ALA A 186 -13.44 -4.84 7.60
N SER A 187 -12.82 -3.68 7.39
CA SER A 187 -12.93 -2.52 8.29
C SER A 187 -14.37 -1.98 8.44
N VAL A 188 -15.23 -2.30 7.50
CA VAL A 188 -16.67 -1.96 7.55
C VAL A 188 -17.45 -3.09 8.19
N GLN A 189 -17.20 -4.32 7.75
CA GLN A 189 -17.91 -5.51 8.19
C GLN A 189 -17.77 -5.76 9.69
N ILE A 190 -16.62 -5.38 10.29
CA ILE A 190 -16.31 -5.61 11.71
C ILE A 190 -17.37 -5.05 12.66
N LYS A 191 -18.11 -4.02 12.25
CA LYS A 191 -19.17 -3.41 13.05
C LYS A 191 -20.49 -4.15 13.02
N THR A 192 -20.69 -5.02 12.03
CA THR A 192 -21.99 -5.65 11.75
C THR A 192 -21.94 -7.16 11.70
N ASP A 193 -20.82 -7.74 11.25
CA ASP A 193 -20.68 -9.18 11.06
C ASP A 193 -19.22 -9.61 11.26
N GLN A 194 -18.91 -10.01 12.50
CA GLN A 194 -17.55 -10.42 12.87
C GLN A 194 -17.12 -11.72 12.15
N LYS A 195 -18.02 -12.66 11.92
CA LYS A 195 -17.68 -13.91 11.23
C LYS A 195 -17.27 -13.64 9.78
N ARG A 196 -18.10 -12.87 9.08
CA ARG A 196 -17.79 -12.46 7.70
C ARG A 196 -16.51 -11.62 7.63
N THR A 197 -16.22 -10.84 8.67
CA THR A 197 -14.97 -10.09 8.77
C THR A 197 -13.76 -11.03 8.83
N ILE A 198 -13.81 -12.06 9.67
CA ILE A 198 -12.75 -13.07 9.76
C ILE A 198 -12.52 -13.73 8.39
N GLU A 199 -13.57 -14.20 7.72
CA GLU A 199 -13.48 -14.81 6.39
C GLU A 199 -12.85 -13.85 5.37
N THR A 200 -13.24 -12.57 5.40
CA THR A 200 -12.70 -11.55 4.51
C THR A 200 -11.21 -11.30 4.79
N LEU A 201 -10.80 -11.25 6.05
CA LEU A 201 -9.40 -11.08 6.44
C LEU A 201 -8.55 -12.31 6.10
N TYR A 202 -9.08 -13.52 6.28
CA TYR A 202 -8.39 -14.75 5.86
C TYR A 202 -8.18 -14.77 4.33
N ARG A 203 -9.19 -14.34 3.59
CA ARG A 203 -9.06 -14.21 2.15
C ARG A 203 -8.02 -13.13 1.77
N ALA A 204 -7.95 -12.03 2.49
CA ALA A 204 -6.91 -11.02 2.28
C ALA A 204 -5.52 -11.62 2.50
N LEU A 205 -5.32 -12.37 3.60
CA LEU A 205 -4.05 -13.04 3.91
C LEU A 205 -3.64 -14.03 2.81
N SER A 206 -4.58 -14.75 2.19
CA SER A 206 -4.29 -15.70 1.11
C SER A 206 -3.85 -15.05 -0.20
N LEU A 207 -3.98 -13.74 -0.35
CA LEU A 207 -3.59 -13.00 -1.56
C LEU A 207 -2.20 -12.37 -1.47
N TYR A 208 -1.58 -12.32 -0.28
CA TYR A 208 -0.21 -11.82 -0.15
C TYR A 208 0.78 -12.83 -0.72
N THR A 209 1.70 -12.33 -1.53
CA THR A 209 2.78 -13.10 -2.15
C THR A 209 4.14 -12.80 -1.54
N ASP A 210 4.23 -11.77 -0.71
CA ASP A 210 5.41 -11.38 0.06
C ASP A 210 4.97 -11.08 1.49
N SER A 211 5.65 -11.68 2.45
CA SER A 211 5.37 -11.49 3.88
C SER A 211 5.68 -10.08 4.37
N ASP A 212 6.63 -9.38 3.73
CA ASP A 212 7.00 -8.01 4.09
C ASP A 212 5.91 -6.99 3.71
N ASP A 213 5.02 -7.36 2.77
CA ASP A 213 3.90 -6.53 2.33
C ASP A 213 2.64 -6.70 3.19
N ILE A 214 2.61 -7.70 4.10
CA ILE A 214 1.43 -7.99 4.91
C ILE A 214 1.13 -6.81 5.86
N ASP A 215 -0.12 -6.34 5.80
CA ASP A 215 -0.61 -5.36 6.76
C ASP A 215 -0.84 -6.04 8.13
N VAL A 216 0.08 -5.79 9.06
CA VAL A 216 0.02 -6.36 10.42
C VAL A 216 -1.26 -5.98 11.18
N SER A 217 -1.99 -4.94 10.75
CA SER A 217 -3.27 -4.56 11.33
C SER A 217 -4.35 -5.65 11.18
N ILE A 218 -4.17 -6.56 10.21
CA ILE A 218 -5.03 -7.74 10.01
C ILE A 218 -4.97 -8.63 11.25
N PHE A 219 -3.77 -8.90 11.75
CA PHE A 219 -3.56 -9.79 12.91
C PHE A 219 -4.18 -9.20 14.18
N TYR A 220 -3.99 -7.90 14.41
CA TYR A 220 -4.62 -7.19 15.52
C TYR A 220 -6.15 -7.19 15.42
N SER A 221 -6.67 -7.05 14.21
CA SER A 221 -8.13 -7.08 13.99
C SER A 221 -8.69 -8.46 14.31
N LEU A 222 -8.04 -9.53 13.84
CA LEU A 222 -8.43 -10.92 14.13
C LEU A 222 -8.35 -11.25 15.62
N ALA A 223 -7.27 -10.82 16.30
CA ALA A 223 -7.14 -10.98 17.74
C ALA A 223 -8.24 -10.24 18.51
N SER A 224 -8.53 -8.99 18.14
CA SER A 224 -9.59 -8.19 18.76
C SER A 224 -10.97 -8.80 18.55
N ILE A 225 -11.27 -9.28 17.34
CA ILE A 225 -12.53 -10.00 17.06
C ILE A 225 -12.63 -11.25 17.93
N GLY A 226 -11.53 -12.00 18.09
CA GLY A 226 -11.50 -13.15 18.99
C GLY A 226 -11.86 -12.78 20.43
N MET A 227 -11.33 -11.66 20.93
CA MET A 227 -11.67 -11.13 22.25
C MET A 227 -13.15 -10.72 22.36
N ASP A 228 -13.65 -10.01 21.34
CA ASP A 228 -15.04 -9.52 21.32
C ASP A 228 -16.08 -10.66 21.22
N MET A 229 -15.68 -11.82 20.65
CA MET A 229 -16.50 -13.01 20.51
C MET A 229 -16.33 -14.00 21.68
N ASP A 230 -15.56 -13.66 22.73
CA ASP A 230 -15.14 -14.57 23.80
C ASP A 230 -14.40 -15.83 23.28
N ASN A 231 -13.89 -15.78 22.04
CA ASN A 231 -13.07 -16.83 21.46
C ASN A 231 -11.59 -16.57 21.77
N TYR A 232 -11.20 -16.88 23.00
CA TYR A 232 -9.85 -16.61 23.52
C TYR A 232 -8.75 -17.44 22.84
N ARG A 233 -9.09 -18.59 22.21
CA ARG A 233 -8.14 -19.36 21.40
C ARG A 233 -7.79 -18.61 20.11
N LEU A 234 -8.78 -18.08 19.42
CA LEU A 234 -8.58 -17.26 18.23
C LEU A 234 -7.74 -16.01 18.56
N ALA A 235 -8.09 -15.31 19.66
CA ALA A 235 -7.34 -14.15 20.12
C ALA A 235 -5.88 -14.50 20.42
N TYR A 236 -5.63 -15.60 21.14
CA TYR A 236 -4.30 -16.07 21.49
C TYR A 236 -3.42 -16.33 20.25
N VAL A 237 -3.97 -17.06 19.29
CA VAL A 237 -3.26 -17.41 18.05
C VAL A 237 -2.89 -16.15 17.26
N TRP A 238 -3.83 -15.23 17.08
CA TRP A 238 -3.56 -14.03 16.28
C TRP A 238 -2.69 -12.99 17.00
N TYR A 239 -2.68 -12.96 18.33
CA TYR A 239 -1.64 -12.22 19.07
C TYR A 239 -0.26 -12.84 18.82
N GLY A 240 -0.12 -14.17 18.83
CA GLY A 240 1.16 -14.84 18.55
C GLY A 240 1.66 -14.57 17.13
N VAL A 241 0.76 -14.57 16.14
CA VAL A 241 1.12 -14.19 14.76
C VAL A 241 1.54 -12.73 14.69
N ALA A 242 0.80 -11.82 15.37
CA ALA A 242 1.18 -10.40 15.41
C ALA A 242 2.56 -10.17 16.02
N GLU A 243 2.90 -10.90 17.10
CA GLU A 243 4.23 -10.86 17.73
C GLU A 243 5.36 -11.28 16.76
N ALA A 244 5.10 -12.25 15.89
CA ALA A 244 6.08 -12.71 14.91
C ALA A 244 6.36 -11.70 13.78
N PHE A 245 5.39 -10.83 13.47
CA PHE A 245 5.48 -9.85 12.38
C PHE A 245 5.73 -8.40 12.88
N ASP A 246 5.58 -8.11 14.18
CA ASP A 246 5.82 -6.79 14.74
C ASP A 246 6.80 -6.88 15.93
N GLU A 247 8.08 -6.60 15.67
CA GLU A 247 9.16 -6.63 16.67
C GLU A 247 8.95 -5.68 17.87
N ARG A 248 7.99 -4.75 17.78
CA ARG A 248 7.66 -3.83 18.87
C ARG A 248 6.77 -4.47 19.93
N LEU A 249 6.20 -5.62 19.63
CA LEU A 249 5.35 -6.37 20.56
C LEU A 249 6.20 -7.25 21.47
N ASN A 250 5.62 -7.52 22.63
CA ASN A 250 6.08 -8.55 23.54
C ASN A 250 4.93 -9.54 23.81
N ASP A 251 5.27 -10.70 24.30
CA ASP A 251 4.34 -11.82 24.57
C ASP A 251 3.42 -11.61 25.79
N THR A 252 3.53 -10.47 26.48
CA THR A 252 2.83 -10.23 27.75
C THR A 252 1.33 -10.43 27.65
N GLN A 253 0.69 -9.89 26.62
CA GLN A 253 -0.77 -10.00 26.45
C GLN A 253 -1.19 -11.45 26.16
N ARG A 254 -0.44 -12.14 25.31
CA ARG A 254 -0.69 -13.54 24.95
C ARG A 254 -0.49 -14.47 26.16
N VAL A 255 0.58 -14.30 26.90
CA VAL A 255 0.86 -15.07 28.12
C VAL A 255 -0.23 -14.88 29.17
N GLN A 256 -0.65 -13.63 29.43
CA GLN A 256 -1.74 -13.35 30.36
C GLN A 256 -3.05 -13.97 29.92
N LEU A 257 -3.37 -13.94 28.62
CA LEU A 257 -4.56 -14.55 28.04
C LEU A 257 -4.54 -16.08 28.26
N GLY A 258 -3.43 -16.72 27.96
CA GLY A 258 -3.23 -18.16 28.16
C GLY A 258 -3.45 -18.59 29.60
N GLN A 259 -2.87 -17.84 30.55
CA GLN A 259 -3.01 -18.11 31.98
C GLN A 259 -4.45 -17.87 32.49
N ARG A 260 -5.04 -16.72 32.14
CA ARG A 260 -6.35 -16.31 32.62
C ARG A 260 -7.46 -17.29 32.21
N TYR A 261 -7.39 -17.81 31.03
CA TYR A 261 -8.43 -18.68 30.47
C TYR A 261 -7.99 -20.16 30.39
N ALA A 262 -6.88 -20.52 31.04
CA ALA A 262 -6.33 -21.89 31.07
C ALA A 262 -6.25 -22.54 29.67
N LEU A 263 -5.75 -21.78 28.68
CA LEU A 263 -5.70 -22.22 27.29
C LEU A 263 -4.65 -23.35 27.09
N PRO A 264 -4.84 -24.25 26.12
CA PRO A 264 -3.86 -25.27 25.77
C PRO A 264 -2.70 -24.65 24.95
N VAL A 265 -1.87 -23.80 25.61
CA VAL A 265 -0.88 -22.93 24.99
C VAL A 265 0.06 -23.70 24.04
N GLY A 266 0.58 -24.88 24.41
CA GLY A 266 1.48 -25.64 23.54
C GLY A 266 0.86 -26.11 22.23
N ILE A 267 -0.48 -26.34 22.18
CA ILE A 267 -1.17 -26.65 20.94
C ILE A 267 -1.37 -25.36 20.11
N LEU A 268 -1.72 -24.27 20.78
CA LEU A 268 -1.96 -23.00 20.11
C LEU A 268 -0.66 -22.39 19.56
N ASP A 269 0.47 -22.55 20.24
CA ASP A 269 1.78 -22.12 19.75
C ASP A 269 2.18 -22.87 18.47
N ASN A 270 1.91 -24.18 18.38
CA ASN A 270 2.14 -24.92 17.13
C ASN A 270 1.29 -24.38 15.97
N ILE A 271 0.05 -23.94 16.24
CA ILE A 271 -0.81 -23.31 15.22
C ILE A 271 -0.23 -21.95 14.81
N VAL A 272 0.27 -21.15 15.75
CA VAL A 272 0.95 -19.88 15.45
C VAL A 272 2.13 -20.13 14.51
N ASP A 273 3.01 -21.08 14.86
CA ASP A 273 4.20 -21.42 14.05
C ASP A 273 3.81 -21.87 12.63
N GLU A 274 2.74 -22.66 12.51
CA GLU A 274 2.24 -23.13 11.21
C GLU A 274 1.67 -21.96 10.39
N ILE A 275 0.91 -21.06 10.99
CA ILE A 275 0.39 -19.87 10.31
C ILE A 275 1.55 -18.97 9.84
N VAL A 276 2.51 -18.67 10.71
CA VAL A 276 3.69 -17.84 10.39
C VAL A 276 4.49 -18.45 9.24
N SER A 277 4.73 -19.78 9.28
CA SER A 277 5.42 -20.48 8.20
C SER A 277 4.68 -20.38 6.86
N ASN A 278 3.34 -20.52 6.86
CA ASN A 278 2.54 -20.41 5.65
C ASN A 278 2.47 -18.97 5.11
N LEU A 279 2.44 -17.95 5.97
CA LEU A 279 2.48 -16.55 5.56
C LEU A 279 3.84 -16.21 4.94
N ASN A 280 4.94 -16.65 5.55
CA ASN A 280 6.30 -16.43 5.03
C ASN A 280 6.57 -17.14 3.70
N SER A 281 5.87 -18.24 3.43
CA SER A 281 5.99 -18.99 2.17
C SER A 281 4.91 -18.66 1.14
N ALA A 282 4.06 -17.66 1.41
CA ALA A 282 2.93 -17.27 0.55
C ALA A 282 1.96 -18.44 0.23
N THR A 283 1.77 -19.35 1.18
CA THR A 283 0.91 -20.54 1.05
C THR A 283 -0.26 -20.53 2.02
N PHE A 284 -0.55 -19.39 2.64
CA PHE A 284 -1.62 -19.29 3.63
C PHE A 284 -2.98 -19.70 3.05
N ASN A 285 -3.61 -20.66 3.72
CA ASN A 285 -4.96 -21.10 3.42
C ASN A 285 -5.68 -21.49 4.72
N ALA A 286 -6.71 -20.72 5.08
CA ALA A 286 -7.41 -20.88 6.35
C ALA A 286 -8.11 -22.24 6.49
N ASP A 287 -8.61 -22.81 5.39
CA ASP A 287 -9.31 -24.10 5.39
C ASP A 287 -8.33 -25.25 5.64
N SER A 288 -7.15 -25.23 4.99
CA SER A 288 -6.12 -26.23 5.20
C SER A 288 -5.56 -26.21 6.63
N LEU A 289 -5.46 -25.02 7.22
CA LEU A 289 -5.05 -24.80 8.61
C LEU A 289 -6.17 -25.04 9.61
N LYS A 290 -7.39 -25.33 9.14
CA LYS A 290 -8.59 -25.61 9.98
C LYS A 290 -8.87 -24.49 11.00
N LEU A 291 -8.69 -23.23 10.60
CA LEU A 291 -8.85 -22.07 11.49
C LEU A 291 -10.32 -21.85 11.91
N ASP A 292 -11.27 -22.48 11.22
CA ASP A 292 -12.67 -22.56 11.60
C ASP A 292 -12.94 -23.30 12.91
N LYS A 293 -11.93 -24.05 13.41
CA LYS A 293 -12.00 -24.84 14.65
C LYS A 293 -11.33 -24.15 15.85
N LEU A 294 -10.77 -22.97 15.65
CA LEU A 294 -10.25 -22.13 16.73
C LEU A 294 -11.43 -21.46 17.46
#